data_d6242e24b3dea2fc2343096adfe6e775
#
_entry.id   d6242e24b3dea2fc2343096adfe6e775
#
_cell.length_a   1.000
_cell.length_b   1.000
_cell.length_c   1.000
_cell.angle_alpha   90.00
_cell.angle_beta   90.00
_cell.angle_gamma   90.00
#
_symmetry.space_group_name_H-M   'P 1'
#
loop_
_entity.id
_entity.type
_entity.pdbx_description
1 polymer ?
#
loop_
_entity_poly.entity_id
_entity_poly.type
_entity_poly.pdbx_seq_one_letter_code
_entity_poly.pdbx_strand_id
1 'polypeptide(L)'
;MGRFKRAFVFIIAMGVSLVVVATPSFADESSRVLVENSWRFQDGQSITLEEDSEDAGISAYSLSRLPDGVTAQGIDVSEHQGNINWDAVKASGVDFAILRVGFGAPSFGGRTDHQFQRNISECERLGIPYGIYLYSYAWDDEQAADEAAFVINNIAGHSPQLPIYYDLEDNSIIADGRQGGIASRASVFCNRIINAGYKVGIYANLNWFNNILTDPVFNSPSWDHWIAQYNYQCDYAGKYSFWQYASDGSVDGISGSVDMNYAYGAIGVMSDQDKAAWEINSYYEVHSAQLGNKDGGIVHEGTYSYLKCELGRVYWTKKSGAHSIYGLFFQKWCDLGMESSELGLPVGDETSSSSNGSGSAQDFQNGSLHWTNEYGFVSVRSGAIRSEYVRRGWQAGPLGWPVAEAEALPGGGSQQRFQNGVLRDFGCQTGSSPSLTYLLGISQ
;
A
#
# COMPACT_ATOMS: atom_id res chain seq x y z
N MET A 1 -29.72 92.64 36.94
CA MET A 1 -28.57 91.98 37.65
C MET A 1 -28.71 90.48 37.48
N GLY A 2 -28.15 89.93 36.45
CA GLY A 2 -28.23 88.49 36.18
C GLY A 2 -26.84 87.92 35.95
N ARG A 3 -26.45 87.01 36.76
CA ARG A 3 -25.17 86.29 36.66
C ARG A 3 -25.32 85.10 35.71
N PHE A 4 -24.59 85.13 34.59
CA PHE A 4 -24.41 84.01 33.73
C PHE A 4 -23.42 83.00 34.37
N LYS A 5 -23.85 81.75 34.61
CA LYS A 5 -22.97 80.57 34.91
C LYS A 5 -22.56 79.99 33.62
N ARG A 6 -21.26 79.97 33.32
CA ARG A 6 -20.66 79.15 32.22
C ARG A 6 -20.52 77.74 32.68
N ALA A 7 -21.13 76.78 31.98
CA ALA A 7 -20.89 75.34 32.14
C ALA A 7 -19.73 74.97 31.24
N PHE A 8 -18.71 74.35 31.79
CA PHE A 8 -17.63 73.72 31.09
C PHE A 8 -18.06 72.28 30.73
N VAL A 9 -18.13 71.93 29.47
CA VAL A 9 -18.32 70.62 28.97
C VAL A 9 -16.92 70.00 28.78
N PHE A 10 -16.61 68.98 29.59
CA PHE A 10 -15.40 68.11 29.38
C PHE A 10 -15.78 67.06 28.31
N ILE A 11 -15.17 67.14 27.13
CA ILE A 11 -15.20 66.05 26.15
C ILE A 11 -14.08 65.10 26.48
N ILE A 12 -14.44 63.89 27.00
CA ILE A 12 -13.53 62.79 27.13
C ILE A 12 -13.46 62.10 25.78
N ALA A 13 -12.35 62.24 25.05
CA ALA A 13 -12.05 61.47 23.87
C ALA A 13 -11.61 60.06 24.31
N MET A 14 -12.51 59.09 24.20
CA MET A 14 -12.12 57.68 24.24
C MET A 14 -11.40 57.30 22.94
N GLY A 15 -10.09 57.17 23.01
CA GLY A 15 -9.30 56.58 21.94
C GLY A 15 -9.60 55.05 21.87
N VAL A 16 -10.37 54.64 20.87
CA VAL A 16 -10.48 53.22 20.52
C VAL A 16 -9.22 52.84 19.77
N SER A 17 -8.30 52.19 20.47
CA SER A 17 -7.19 51.50 19.80
C SER A 17 -7.73 50.32 19.05
N LEU A 18 -7.81 50.43 17.74
CA LEU A 18 -8.08 49.28 16.86
C LEU A 18 -6.85 48.40 16.88
N VAL A 19 -6.89 47.30 17.67
CA VAL A 19 -5.92 46.24 17.55
C VAL A 19 -6.26 45.48 16.27
N VAL A 20 -5.54 45.79 15.20
CA VAL A 20 -5.54 44.97 13.99
C VAL A 20 -4.78 43.67 14.38
N VAL A 21 -5.54 42.67 14.74
CA VAL A 21 -5.00 41.31 14.79
C VAL A 21 -4.74 40.95 13.33
N ALA A 22 -3.48 41.00 12.92
CA ALA A 22 -3.08 40.41 11.65
C ALA A 22 -3.40 38.91 11.73
N THR A 23 -4.45 38.47 11.07
CA THR A 23 -4.63 37.06 10.76
C THR A 23 -3.40 36.66 9.95
N PRO A 24 -2.71 35.55 10.31
CA PRO A 24 -1.68 35.04 9.42
C PRO A 24 -2.38 34.79 8.08
N SER A 25 -1.93 35.43 7.04
CA SER A 25 -2.31 35.10 5.68
C SER A 25 -1.73 33.69 5.47
N PHE A 26 -2.59 32.69 5.43
CA PHE A 26 -2.21 31.42 4.85
C PHE A 26 -1.79 31.76 3.42
N ALA A 27 -0.49 31.63 3.13
CA ALA A 27 -0.03 31.67 1.76
C ALA A 27 -0.85 30.63 1.01
N ASP A 28 -1.33 31.00 -0.16
CA ASP A 28 -2.09 30.10 -1.03
C ASP A 28 -1.20 28.88 -1.33
N GLU A 29 -1.48 27.78 -0.67
CA GLU A 29 -0.72 26.52 -0.80
C GLU A 29 -0.79 25.96 -2.23
N SER A 30 -1.73 26.42 -3.05
CA SER A 30 -1.91 26.01 -4.44
C SER A 30 -0.82 26.54 -5.40
N SER A 31 0.08 27.39 -4.94
CA SER A 31 1.11 28.03 -5.78
C SER A 31 2.54 27.53 -5.52
N ARG A 32 2.73 26.50 -4.67
CA ARG A 32 4.06 25.95 -4.41
C ARG A 32 4.60 25.29 -5.68
N VAL A 33 5.69 25.82 -6.22
CA VAL A 33 6.45 25.15 -7.27
C VAL A 33 7.37 24.16 -6.58
N LEU A 34 7.09 22.86 -6.75
CA LEU A 34 8.01 21.83 -6.32
C LEU A 34 9.22 21.86 -7.24
N VAL A 35 10.39 21.88 -6.64
CA VAL A 35 11.67 21.78 -7.33
C VAL A 35 12.25 20.41 -7.06
N GLU A 36 13.09 19.95 -7.94
CA GLU A 36 13.76 18.69 -7.80
C GLU A 36 14.87 18.80 -6.75
N ASN A 37 14.70 18.03 -5.66
CA ASN A 37 15.68 17.93 -4.61
C ASN A 37 16.24 16.50 -4.55
N SER A 38 17.46 16.39 -4.15
CA SER A 38 18.16 15.16 -3.79
C SER A 38 19.34 15.56 -2.93
N TRP A 39 20.11 14.63 -2.44
CA TRP A 39 21.33 14.95 -1.72
C TRP A 39 22.34 15.80 -2.54
N ARG A 40 22.21 15.84 -3.88
CA ARG A 40 23.03 16.70 -4.80
C ARG A 40 22.36 18.00 -5.20
N PHE A 41 21.09 18.16 -4.95
CA PHE A 41 20.32 19.32 -5.38
C PHE A 41 19.44 19.82 -4.24
N GLN A 42 19.53 21.08 -3.93
CA GLN A 42 18.63 21.76 -3.03
C GLN A 42 17.98 22.93 -3.77
N ASP A 43 16.66 23.02 -3.71
CA ASP A 43 15.89 24.05 -4.42
C ASP A 43 16.21 24.13 -5.92
N GLY A 44 16.47 22.98 -6.54
CA GLY A 44 16.85 22.87 -7.95
C GLY A 44 18.26 23.35 -8.29
N GLN A 45 19.09 23.68 -7.28
CA GLN A 45 20.48 24.07 -7.45
C GLN A 45 21.39 22.92 -7.03
N SER A 46 22.45 22.66 -7.80
CA SER A 46 23.47 21.69 -7.41
C SER A 46 24.15 22.15 -6.10
N ILE A 47 24.13 21.26 -5.11
CA ILE A 47 24.87 21.47 -3.87
C ILE A 47 26.34 21.09 -4.16
N THR A 48 27.25 22.04 -4.05
CA THR A 48 28.65 21.72 -3.82
C THR A 48 28.74 21.31 -2.36
N LEU A 49 28.95 20.03 -2.09
CA LEU A 49 29.25 19.55 -0.75
C LEU A 49 30.53 20.25 -0.33
N GLU A 50 30.44 21.30 0.50
CA GLU A 50 31.57 21.65 1.32
C GLU A 50 31.81 20.45 2.23
N GLU A 51 33.01 19.90 2.22
CA GLU A 51 33.41 18.78 3.05
C GLU A 51 33.13 19.14 4.52
N ASP A 52 31.93 18.82 5.00
CA ASP A 52 31.67 18.73 6.43
C ASP A 52 32.52 17.57 6.92
N SER A 53 33.60 17.94 7.64
CA SER A 53 34.74 17.11 7.98
C SER A 53 34.44 15.97 8.97
N GLU A 54 33.19 15.54 9.10
CA GLU A 54 32.78 14.37 9.88
C GLU A 54 32.20 13.24 9.03
N ASP A 55 31.74 13.49 7.80
CA ASP A 55 31.39 12.49 6.80
C ASP A 55 32.42 12.48 5.66
N ALA A 56 33.67 12.19 5.98
CA ALA A 56 34.70 11.98 4.96
C ALA A 56 34.27 10.81 4.08
N GLY A 57 33.75 11.14 2.88
CA GLY A 57 33.20 10.20 1.92
C GLY A 57 34.07 8.95 1.79
N ILE A 58 33.54 7.83 2.23
CA ILE A 58 34.17 6.54 2.00
C ILE A 58 33.78 6.18 0.58
N SER A 59 34.74 6.33 -0.32
CA SER A 59 34.62 5.87 -1.70
C SER A 59 34.19 4.39 -1.69
N ALA A 60 33.22 4.03 -2.51
CA ALA A 60 32.78 2.65 -2.70
C ALA A 60 33.91 1.66 -2.98
N TYR A 61 35.05 2.15 -3.41
CA TYR A 61 36.30 1.37 -3.64
C TYR A 61 37.12 1.02 -2.38
N SER A 62 36.82 1.57 -1.19
CA SER A 62 37.68 1.40 -0.03
C SER A 62 37.35 0.18 0.85
N LEU A 63 36.25 -0.51 0.62
CA LEU A 63 35.89 -1.70 1.40
C LEU A 63 36.55 -2.95 0.81
N SER A 64 37.63 -3.39 1.42
CA SER A 64 38.29 -4.65 1.08
C SER A 64 37.49 -5.91 1.42
N ARG A 65 36.37 -5.75 2.12
CA ARG A 65 35.44 -6.82 2.52
C ARG A 65 34.03 -6.24 2.70
N LEU A 66 33.03 -6.95 2.17
CA LEU A 66 31.64 -6.61 2.42
C LEU A 66 31.31 -6.69 3.92
N PRO A 67 30.49 -5.79 4.47
CA PRO A 67 30.01 -5.87 5.83
C PRO A 67 29.33 -7.23 6.13
N ASP A 68 29.41 -7.68 7.38
CA ASP A 68 28.80 -8.93 7.76
C ASP A 68 27.26 -8.88 7.58
N GLY A 69 26.69 -9.93 6.96
CA GLY A 69 25.25 -10.03 6.70
C GLY A 69 24.80 -9.44 5.37
N VAL A 70 25.66 -8.72 4.64
CA VAL A 70 25.33 -8.24 3.28
C VAL A 70 25.14 -9.42 2.34
N THR A 71 24.01 -9.42 1.64
CA THR A 71 23.63 -10.46 0.69
C THR A 71 23.74 -10.02 -0.77
N ALA A 72 23.70 -8.70 -1.01
CA ALA A 72 23.77 -8.15 -2.35
C ALA A 72 24.20 -6.68 -2.34
N GLN A 73 24.72 -6.22 -3.49
CA GLN A 73 25.11 -4.84 -3.71
C GLN A 73 24.35 -4.27 -4.91
N GLY A 74 23.80 -3.06 -4.75
CA GLY A 74 23.00 -2.41 -5.77
C GLY A 74 23.21 -0.92 -5.81
N ILE A 75 22.40 -0.29 -6.65
CA ILE A 75 22.41 1.16 -6.87
C ILE A 75 21.01 1.72 -6.71
N ASP A 76 20.91 3.01 -6.38
CA ASP A 76 19.68 3.74 -6.64
C ASP A 76 19.92 4.86 -7.67
N VAL A 77 18.93 5.08 -8.51
CA VAL A 77 19.09 5.95 -9.68
C VAL A 77 17.82 6.75 -9.96
N SER A 78 18.06 7.91 -10.57
CA SER A 78 17.03 8.83 -11.06
C SER A 78 17.43 9.41 -12.41
N GLU A 79 16.74 10.44 -12.86
CA GLU A 79 17.12 11.20 -14.06
C GLU A 79 18.50 11.89 -13.94
N HIS A 80 19.03 12.04 -12.72
CA HIS A 80 20.36 12.62 -12.48
C HIS A 80 21.49 11.79 -13.09
N GLN A 81 21.32 10.46 -13.18
CA GLN A 81 22.28 9.57 -13.83
C GLN A 81 22.14 9.57 -15.38
N GLY A 82 21.15 10.31 -15.91
CA GLY A 82 20.95 10.44 -17.35
C GLY A 82 20.66 9.11 -18.07
N ASN A 83 21.24 8.93 -19.25
CA ASN A 83 21.08 7.71 -20.03
C ASN A 83 22.04 6.61 -19.55
N ILE A 84 21.55 5.69 -18.78
CA ILE A 84 22.31 4.55 -18.24
C ILE A 84 22.46 3.45 -19.33
N ASN A 85 23.65 2.89 -19.48
CA ASN A 85 23.87 1.66 -20.22
C ASN A 85 23.66 0.46 -19.28
N TRP A 86 22.43 -0.02 -19.20
CA TRP A 86 22.04 -1.08 -18.29
C TRP A 86 22.70 -2.44 -18.56
N ASP A 87 23.12 -2.73 -19.82
CA ASP A 87 23.90 -3.93 -20.13
C ASP A 87 25.28 -3.88 -19.43
N ALA A 88 25.92 -2.72 -19.44
CA ALA A 88 27.19 -2.53 -18.73
C ALA A 88 26.99 -2.57 -17.20
N VAL A 89 25.94 -1.93 -16.66
CA VAL A 89 25.58 -2.01 -15.24
C VAL A 89 25.38 -3.45 -14.80
N LYS A 90 24.65 -4.27 -15.58
CA LYS A 90 24.47 -5.71 -15.27
C LYS A 90 25.79 -6.46 -15.31
N ALA A 91 26.65 -6.16 -16.29
CA ALA A 91 27.96 -6.80 -16.44
C ALA A 91 28.94 -6.42 -15.32
N SER A 92 28.80 -5.25 -14.69
CA SER A 92 29.64 -4.81 -13.57
C SER A 92 29.33 -5.51 -12.25
N GLY A 93 28.28 -6.35 -12.20
CA GLY A 93 27.93 -7.13 -11.02
C GLY A 93 26.96 -6.45 -10.07
N VAL A 94 26.21 -5.44 -10.53
CA VAL A 94 25.09 -4.86 -9.79
C VAL A 94 23.97 -5.90 -9.65
N ASP A 95 23.60 -6.22 -8.42
CA ASP A 95 22.61 -7.24 -8.11
C ASP A 95 21.18 -6.72 -8.14
N PHE A 96 20.95 -5.44 -7.82
CA PHE A 96 19.62 -4.81 -7.80
C PHE A 96 19.69 -3.31 -8.06
N ALA A 97 18.54 -2.70 -8.35
CA ALA A 97 18.41 -1.25 -8.47
C ALA A 97 17.17 -0.75 -7.72
N ILE A 98 17.21 0.48 -7.19
CA ILE A 98 16.05 1.20 -6.67
C ILE A 98 15.83 2.43 -7.55
N LEU A 99 14.66 2.54 -8.18
CA LEU A 99 14.38 3.49 -9.26
C LEU A 99 13.48 4.62 -8.77
N ARG A 100 13.88 5.89 -8.97
CA ARG A 100 12.99 7.01 -8.65
C ARG A 100 11.81 7.05 -9.62
N VAL A 101 10.58 6.94 -9.10
CA VAL A 101 9.38 7.12 -9.93
C VAL A 101 9.11 8.60 -10.21
N GLY A 102 9.49 9.47 -9.29
CA GLY A 102 9.29 10.91 -9.38
C GLY A 102 9.39 11.59 -8.01
N PHE A 103 8.86 12.77 -7.92
CA PHE A 103 8.75 13.52 -6.67
C PHE A 103 7.39 14.21 -6.57
N GLY A 104 6.83 14.28 -5.36
CA GLY A 104 5.48 14.80 -5.14
C GLY A 104 4.43 14.11 -6.01
N ALA A 105 3.26 14.70 -6.12
CA ALA A 105 2.25 14.27 -7.08
C ALA A 105 1.82 15.44 -8.00
N PRO A 106 1.35 15.17 -9.23
CA PRO A 106 0.95 16.22 -10.17
C PRO A 106 -0.13 17.15 -9.64
N SER A 107 -0.97 16.70 -8.72
CA SER A 107 -2.03 17.53 -8.09
C SER A 107 -1.49 18.73 -7.32
N PHE A 108 -0.23 18.68 -6.87
CA PHE A 108 0.43 19.78 -6.16
C PHE A 108 1.84 20.11 -6.68
N GLY A 109 2.09 19.84 -7.97
CA GLY A 109 3.28 20.30 -8.70
C GLY A 109 4.40 19.27 -8.87
N GLY A 110 4.20 18.02 -8.40
CA GLY A 110 5.13 16.94 -8.64
C GLY A 110 5.08 16.38 -10.06
N ARG A 111 6.01 15.52 -10.41
CA ARG A 111 6.08 14.88 -11.73
C ARG A 111 6.80 13.53 -11.70
N THR A 112 6.58 12.78 -12.75
CA THR A 112 7.34 11.55 -13.03
C THR A 112 8.79 11.90 -13.37
N ASP A 113 9.72 11.10 -12.89
CA ASP A 113 11.13 11.13 -13.28
C ASP A 113 11.26 10.80 -14.77
N HIS A 114 12.04 11.60 -15.51
CA HIS A 114 12.13 11.48 -16.96
C HIS A 114 12.76 10.17 -17.43
N GLN A 115 13.58 9.51 -16.61
CA GLN A 115 14.23 8.24 -16.92
C GLN A 115 13.47 7.03 -16.37
N PHE A 116 12.43 7.23 -15.55
CA PHE A 116 11.77 6.13 -14.84
C PHE A 116 11.28 5.01 -15.76
N GLN A 117 10.50 5.33 -16.78
CA GLN A 117 9.92 4.32 -17.68
C GLN A 117 10.99 3.55 -18.46
N ARG A 118 12.09 4.24 -18.81
CA ARG A 118 13.23 3.61 -19.43
C ARG A 118 13.96 2.68 -18.46
N ASN A 119 14.24 3.16 -17.26
CA ASN A 119 15.00 2.40 -16.26
C ASN A 119 14.24 1.14 -15.82
N ILE A 120 12.92 1.23 -15.58
CA ILE A 120 12.12 0.06 -15.21
C ILE A 120 12.08 -0.99 -16.33
N SER A 121 11.89 -0.55 -17.59
CA SER A 121 11.87 -1.45 -18.75
C SER A 121 13.22 -2.16 -18.96
N GLU A 122 14.33 -1.49 -18.71
CA GLU A 122 15.66 -2.06 -18.84
C GLU A 122 15.98 -3.04 -17.71
N CYS A 123 15.58 -2.75 -16.46
CA CYS A 123 15.68 -3.70 -15.36
C CYS A 123 14.92 -4.98 -15.66
N GLU A 124 13.68 -4.87 -16.17
CA GLU A 124 12.86 -6.02 -16.56
C GLU A 124 13.48 -6.80 -17.72
N ARG A 125 13.99 -6.10 -18.76
CA ARG A 125 14.66 -6.73 -19.89
C ARG A 125 15.85 -7.58 -19.48
N LEU A 126 16.62 -7.10 -18.51
CA LEU A 126 17.86 -7.74 -18.06
C LEU A 126 17.68 -8.67 -16.85
N GLY A 127 16.48 -8.74 -16.29
CA GLY A 127 16.22 -9.49 -15.08
C GLY A 127 17.00 -8.95 -13.86
N ILE A 128 17.17 -7.63 -13.78
CA ILE A 128 17.71 -6.95 -12.59
C ILE A 128 16.55 -6.75 -11.62
N PRO A 129 16.55 -7.36 -10.43
CA PRO A 129 15.56 -7.08 -9.40
C PRO A 129 15.53 -5.58 -9.08
N TYR A 130 14.32 -5.01 -8.97
CA TYR A 130 14.22 -3.58 -8.71
C TYR A 130 13.16 -3.23 -7.66
N GLY A 131 13.44 -2.16 -6.92
CA GLY A 131 12.52 -1.41 -6.08
C GLY A 131 12.25 -0.04 -6.69
N ILE A 132 11.41 0.72 -6.01
CA ILE A 132 10.99 2.04 -6.47
C ILE A 132 11.03 3.00 -5.30
N TYR A 133 11.35 4.27 -5.53
CA TYR A 133 11.17 5.30 -4.52
C TYR A 133 10.47 6.54 -5.07
N LEU A 134 9.72 7.21 -4.20
CA LEU A 134 9.12 8.50 -4.46
C LEU A 134 9.67 9.51 -3.46
N TYR A 135 10.32 10.57 -3.95
CA TYR A 135 10.72 11.71 -3.13
C TYR A 135 9.48 12.51 -2.69
N SER A 136 9.20 12.52 -1.38
CA SER A 136 7.95 13.08 -0.87
C SER A 136 8.02 14.59 -0.64
N TYR A 137 6.93 15.27 -1.00
CA TYR A 137 6.65 16.66 -0.66
C TYR A 137 5.31 16.85 0.03
N ALA A 138 4.65 15.77 0.45
CA ALA A 138 3.33 15.83 1.06
C ALA A 138 3.35 16.54 2.43
N TRP A 139 2.46 17.51 2.60
CA TRP A 139 2.28 18.24 3.86
C TRP A 139 1.14 17.71 4.72
N ASP A 140 0.19 17.02 4.11
CA ASP A 140 -0.99 16.47 4.73
C ASP A 140 -1.32 15.07 4.18
N ASP A 141 -2.36 14.46 4.73
CA ASP A 141 -2.79 13.11 4.40
C ASP A 141 -3.40 13.01 2.99
N GLU A 142 -4.00 14.08 2.47
CA GLU A 142 -4.57 14.11 1.12
C GLU A 142 -3.44 14.06 0.08
N GLN A 143 -2.42 14.88 0.25
CA GLN A 143 -1.24 14.87 -0.61
C GLN A 143 -0.48 13.55 -0.54
N ALA A 144 -0.33 12.95 0.65
CA ALA A 144 0.28 11.62 0.78
C ALA A 144 -0.54 10.53 0.06
N ALA A 145 -1.86 10.66 0.07
CA ALA A 145 -2.75 9.78 -0.69
C ALA A 145 -2.60 9.96 -2.20
N ASP A 146 -2.40 11.18 -2.66
CA ASP A 146 -2.14 11.50 -4.07
C ASP A 146 -0.79 10.99 -4.53
N GLU A 147 0.26 11.10 -3.68
CA GLU A 147 1.58 10.53 -3.94
C GLU A 147 1.51 9.00 -4.09
N ALA A 148 0.77 8.31 -3.22
CA ALA A 148 0.58 6.88 -3.34
C ALA A 148 -0.16 6.49 -4.63
N ALA A 149 -1.23 7.21 -4.98
CA ALA A 149 -1.96 6.99 -6.23
C ALA A 149 -1.09 7.26 -7.46
N PHE A 150 -0.26 8.30 -7.41
CA PHE A 150 0.71 8.63 -8.46
C PHE A 150 1.71 7.49 -8.68
N VAL A 151 2.27 6.93 -7.62
CA VAL A 151 3.17 5.76 -7.70
C VAL A 151 2.45 4.58 -8.33
N ILE A 152 1.30 4.17 -7.80
CA ILE A 152 0.52 3.01 -8.28
C ILE A 152 0.20 3.13 -9.77
N ASN A 153 -0.18 4.33 -10.23
CA ASN A 153 -0.49 4.58 -11.63
C ASN A 153 0.74 4.45 -12.55
N ASN A 154 1.92 4.92 -12.09
CA ASN A 154 3.14 4.88 -12.89
C ASN A 154 3.75 3.48 -13.01
N ILE A 155 3.46 2.59 -12.04
CA ILE A 155 3.96 1.21 -12.01
C ILE A 155 2.93 0.19 -12.51
N ALA A 156 1.78 0.65 -13.01
CA ALA A 156 0.75 -0.24 -13.53
C ALA A 156 1.29 -1.14 -14.65
N GLY A 157 1.17 -2.45 -14.50
CA GLY A 157 1.70 -3.44 -15.45
C GLY A 157 3.14 -3.88 -15.16
N HIS A 158 3.81 -3.29 -14.19
CA HIS A 158 5.14 -3.66 -13.72
C HIS A 158 5.08 -4.45 -12.40
N SER A 159 6.12 -5.22 -12.11
CA SER A 159 6.18 -6.09 -10.92
C SER A 159 7.49 -5.91 -10.16
N PRO A 160 7.65 -4.83 -9.37
CA PRO A 160 8.84 -4.63 -8.55
C PRO A 160 9.00 -5.79 -7.54
N GLN A 161 10.20 -6.35 -7.45
CA GLN A 161 10.52 -7.43 -6.53
C GLN A 161 10.93 -6.92 -5.15
N LEU A 162 11.46 -5.70 -5.10
CA LEU A 162 11.84 -4.99 -3.90
C LEU A 162 10.75 -4.00 -3.48
N PRO A 163 10.80 -3.44 -2.26
CA PRO A 163 9.78 -2.51 -1.79
C PRO A 163 9.66 -1.22 -2.62
N ILE A 164 8.50 -0.57 -2.46
CA ILE A 164 8.27 0.81 -2.85
C ILE A 164 8.56 1.67 -1.63
N TYR A 165 9.56 2.54 -1.73
CA TYR A 165 9.99 3.38 -0.62
C TYR A 165 9.36 4.75 -0.67
N TYR A 166 8.83 5.17 0.46
CA TYR A 166 8.43 6.54 0.71
C TYR A 166 9.66 7.29 1.24
N ASP A 167 10.22 8.15 0.42
CA ASP A 167 11.45 8.88 0.70
C ASP A 167 11.12 10.16 1.48
N LEU A 168 11.47 10.15 2.77
CA LEU A 168 11.17 11.17 3.76
C LEU A 168 12.46 11.87 4.20
N GLU A 169 12.91 12.88 3.46
CA GLU A 169 14.13 13.61 3.78
C GLU A 169 14.01 15.13 3.57
N ASP A 170 12.98 15.60 2.88
CA ASP A 170 12.82 17.03 2.63
C ASP A 170 12.35 17.79 3.86
N ASN A 171 13.16 18.73 4.35
CA ASN A 171 12.86 19.50 5.54
C ASN A 171 11.55 20.30 5.44
N SER A 172 11.06 20.60 4.24
CA SER A 172 9.82 21.34 4.07
C SER A 172 8.59 20.57 4.53
N ILE A 173 8.63 19.21 4.49
CA ILE A 173 7.50 18.40 4.94
C ILE A 173 7.34 18.36 6.45
N ILE A 174 8.37 18.77 7.20
CA ILE A 174 8.33 18.89 8.66
C ILE A 174 8.36 20.34 9.16
N ALA A 175 8.54 21.30 8.27
CA ALA A 175 8.55 22.73 8.60
C ALA A 175 7.20 23.20 9.19
N ASP A 176 7.20 24.38 9.82
CA ASP A 176 6.00 25.07 10.30
C ASP A 176 5.08 24.24 11.21
N GLY A 177 5.67 23.32 11.99
CA GLY A 177 4.94 22.44 12.92
C GLY A 177 4.35 21.18 12.28
N ARG A 178 4.65 20.88 11.02
CA ARG A 178 4.13 19.71 10.29
C ARG A 178 4.77 18.38 10.72
N GLN A 179 5.87 18.41 11.48
CA GLN A 179 6.55 17.20 11.95
C GLN A 179 5.59 16.23 12.66
N GLY A 180 4.66 16.75 13.49
CA GLY A 180 3.68 15.92 14.22
C GLY A 180 2.73 15.10 13.33
N GLY A 181 2.56 15.47 12.06
CA GLY A 181 1.71 14.76 11.10
C GLY A 181 2.43 13.73 10.22
N ILE A 182 3.76 13.58 10.35
CA ILE A 182 4.54 12.72 9.45
C ILE A 182 4.16 11.25 9.57
N ALA A 183 3.83 10.78 10.76
CA ALA A 183 3.38 9.41 11.00
C ALA A 183 2.04 9.10 10.30
N SER A 184 1.10 10.05 10.31
CA SER A 184 -0.18 9.93 9.61
C SER A 184 0.04 9.85 8.10
N ARG A 185 0.80 10.78 7.53
CA ARG A 185 1.11 10.81 6.09
C ARG A 185 1.81 9.52 5.62
N ALA A 186 2.82 9.07 6.37
CA ALA A 186 3.48 7.81 6.07
C ALA A 186 2.51 6.63 6.12
N SER A 187 1.61 6.60 7.11
CA SER A 187 0.57 5.57 7.21
C SER A 187 -0.39 5.59 6.02
N VAL A 188 -0.82 6.76 5.58
CA VAL A 188 -1.71 6.91 4.42
C VAL A 188 -1.03 6.38 3.16
N PHE A 189 0.21 6.80 2.90
CA PHE A 189 0.97 6.33 1.74
C PHE A 189 1.20 4.82 1.80
N CYS A 190 1.80 4.32 2.88
CA CYS A 190 2.17 2.92 3.02
C CYS A 190 0.97 1.98 2.93
N ASN A 191 -0.14 2.31 3.60
CA ASN A 191 -1.35 1.49 3.54
C ASN A 191 -1.95 1.43 2.13
N ARG A 192 -1.90 2.51 1.36
CA ARG A 192 -2.37 2.49 -0.04
C ARG A 192 -1.49 1.61 -0.93
N ILE A 193 -0.17 1.66 -0.76
CA ILE A 193 0.78 0.80 -1.49
C ILE A 193 0.56 -0.67 -1.12
N ILE A 194 0.41 -0.98 0.17
CA ILE A 194 0.09 -2.33 0.66
C ILE A 194 -1.24 -2.83 0.07
N ASN A 195 -2.29 -2.02 0.11
CA ASN A 195 -3.60 -2.38 -0.41
C ASN A 195 -3.60 -2.58 -1.93
N ALA A 196 -2.65 -1.99 -2.65
CA ALA A 196 -2.41 -2.24 -4.07
C ALA A 196 -1.59 -3.52 -4.32
N GLY A 197 -1.17 -4.24 -3.27
CA GLY A 197 -0.46 -5.52 -3.36
C GLY A 197 1.06 -5.41 -3.47
N TYR A 198 1.65 -4.26 -3.12
CA TYR A 198 3.09 -4.05 -3.18
C TYR A 198 3.71 -4.03 -1.78
N LYS A 199 4.98 -4.45 -1.69
CA LYS A 199 5.80 -4.22 -0.50
C LYS A 199 6.07 -2.72 -0.37
N VAL A 200 6.16 -2.22 0.86
CA VAL A 200 6.44 -0.82 1.12
C VAL A 200 7.55 -0.66 2.15
N GLY A 201 8.24 0.44 2.11
CA GLY A 201 9.24 0.82 3.11
C GLY A 201 9.36 2.33 3.23
N ILE A 202 10.19 2.73 4.17
CA ILE A 202 10.58 4.12 4.40
C ILE A 202 12.06 4.26 4.08
N TYR A 203 12.41 5.27 3.28
CA TYR A 203 13.77 5.74 3.15
C TYR A 203 13.91 7.06 3.92
N ALA A 204 14.98 7.17 4.66
CA ALA A 204 15.45 8.40 5.27
C ALA A 204 16.93 8.25 5.67
N ASN A 205 17.58 9.38 6.00
CA ASN A 205 18.89 9.32 6.61
C ASN A 205 18.82 8.93 8.10
N LEU A 206 19.98 8.54 8.66
CA LEU A 206 20.09 8.08 10.04
C LEU A 206 19.54 9.10 11.06
N ASN A 207 19.78 10.40 10.83
CA ASN A 207 19.28 11.44 11.74
C ASN A 207 17.73 11.48 11.76
N TRP A 208 17.08 11.33 10.62
CA TRP A 208 15.62 11.30 10.55
C TRP A 208 15.05 10.09 11.28
N PHE A 209 15.61 8.89 11.07
CA PHE A 209 15.15 7.70 11.80
C PHE A 209 15.33 7.83 13.31
N ASN A 210 16.42 8.43 13.77
CA ASN A 210 16.69 8.57 15.20
C ASN A 210 15.90 9.70 15.87
N ASN A 211 15.56 10.79 15.16
CA ASN A 211 15.10 12.03 15.78
C ASN A 211 13.73 12.54 15.23
N ILE A 212 13.30 12.12 14.03
CA ILE A 212 12.10 12.62 13.38
C ILE A 212 11.04 11.51 13.27
N LEU A 213 11.42 10.34 12.76
CA LEU A 213 10.54 9.19 12.50
C LEU A 213 10.42 8.30 13.75
N THR A 214 10.13 8.92 14.90
CA THR A 214 10.14 8.27 16.22
C THR A 214 8.79 7.71 16.67
N ASP A 215 7.73 7.95 15.90
CA ASP A 215 6.41 7.38 16.18
C ASP A 215 6.48 5.84 16.04
N PRO A 216 5.83 5.07 16.96
CA PRO A 216 5.82 3.61 16.91
C PRO A 216 5.37 3.02 15.55
N VAL A 217 4.58 3.73 14.76
CA VAL A 217 4.11 3.26 13.44
C VAL A 217 5.28 2.98 12.48
N PHE A 218 6.39 3.71 12.60
CA PHE A 218 7.59 3.47 11.79
C PHE A 218 8.30 2.14 12.13
N ASN A 219 7.94 1.49 13.23
CA ASN A 219 8.41 0.13 13.57
C ASN A 219 7.42 -0.96 13.12
N SER A 220 6.44 -0.63 12.27
CA SER A 220 5.53 -1.61 11.70
C SER A 220 6.31 -2.74 11.01
N PRO A 221 6.02 -4.02 11.29
CA PRO A 221 6.70 -5.15 10.63
C PRO A 221 6.40 -5.25 9.14
N SER A 222 5.39 -4.54 8.66
CA SER A 222 5.00 -4.46 7.25
C SER A 222 5.74 -3.39 6.46
N TRP A 223 6.51 -2.53 7.14
CA TRP A 223 7.29 -1.47 6.53
C TRP A 223 8.77 -1.79 6.60
N ASP A 224 9.41 -1.86 5.47
CA ASP A 224 10.85 -2.04 5.37
C ASP A 224 11.57 -0.71 5.62
N HIS A 225 12.83 -0.76 6.02
CA HIS A 225 13.66 0.42 6.18
C HIS A 225 14.84 0.39 5.24
N TRP A 226 15.06 1.52 4.59
CA TRP A 226 16.24 1.83 3.79
C TRP A 226 16.92 3.05 4.39
N ILE A 227 18.08 2.82 5.00
CA ILE A 227 18.82 3.83 5.77
C ILE A 227 19.88 4.47 4.91
N ALA A 228 19.93 5.80 4.87
CA ALA A 228 21.08 6.51 4.30
C ALA A 228 22.03 6.92 5.43
N GLN A 229 23.25 6.42 5.34
CA GLN A 229 24.38 6.82 6.17
C GLN A 229 25.66 6.49 5.42
N TYR A 230 26.42 7.50 5.02
CA TYR A 230 27.67 7.34 4.29
C TYR A 230 28.80 7.02 5.26
N ASN A 231 28.99 5.71 5.50
CA ASN A 231 29.89 5.22 6.52
C ASN A 231 30.40 3.81 6.16
N TYR A 232 31.36 3.29 6.93
CA TYR A 232 31.84 1.90 6.81
C TYR A 232 30.96 0.88 7.54
N GLN A 233 30.03 1.31 8.37
CA GLN A 233 28.99 0.52 9.02
C GLN A 233 27.71 1.36 9.15
N CYS A 234 26.57 0.69 9.23
CA CYS A 234 25.31 1.35 9.55
C CYS A 234 25.12 1.37 11.08
N ASP A 235 24.96 2.57 11.64
CA ASP A 235 24.77 2.77 13.08
C ASP A 235 23.30 2.78 13.51
N TYR A 236 22.37 2.53 12.60
CA TYR A 236 20.96 2.42 12.94
C TYR A 236 20.68 1.16 13.77
N ALA A 237 20.14 1.36 14.99
CA ALA A 237 19.89 0.28 15.92
C ALA A 237 18.61 -0.54 15.60
N GLY A 238 17.74 -0.04 14.73
CA GLY A 238 16.50 -0.72 14.30
C GLY A 238 16.74 -1.78 13.23
N LYS A 239 15.67 -2.41 12.78
CA LYS A 239 15.73 -3.34 11.64
C LYS A 239 15.74 -2.56 10.34
N TYR A 240 16.53 -3.00 9.39
CA TYR A 240 16.56 -2.47 8.02
C TYR A 240 16.95 -3.59 7.04
N SER A 241 16.52 -3.47 5.80
CA SER A 241 16.88 -4.40 4.73
C SER A 241 17.84 -3.77 3.72
N PHE A 242 17.90 -2.43 3.66
CA PHE A 242 18.77 -1.73 2.75
C PHE A 242 19.52 -0.61 3.47
N TRP A 243 20.76 -0.43 3.04
CA TRP A 243 21.64 0.64 3.52
C TRP A 243 22.34 1.32 2.35
N GLN A 244 22.02 2.61 2.13
CA GLN A 244 22.75 3.49 1.21
C GLN A 244 24.02 3.96 1.92
N TYR A 245 25.14 3.40 1.51
CA TYR A 245 26.40 3.56 2.23
C TYR A 245 27.36 4.58 1.61
N ALA A 246 27.14 4.96 0.36
CA ALA A 246 27.94 5.95 -0.36
C ALA A 246 27.11 6.62 -1.46
N SER A 247 27.47 7.84 -1.80
CA SER A 247 26.82 8.65 -2.84
C SER A 247 27.78 9.02 -4.00
N ASP A 248 29.00 8.52 -3.95
CA ASP A 248 30.07 8.82 -4.90
C ASP A 248 30.56 7.59 -5.68
N GLY A 249 29.72 6.55 -5.72
CA GLY A 249 30.03 5.31 -6.43
C GLY A 249 30.29 5.51 -7.93
N SER A 250 31.07 4.60 -8.49
CA SER A 250 31.31 4.54 -9.93
C SER A 250 30.96 3.16 -10.43
N VAL A 251 30.05 3.09 -11.41
CA VAL A 251 29.55 1.84 -11.99
C VAL A 251 29.64 1.93 -13.52
N ASP A 252 30.18 0.90 -14.16
CA ASP A 252 30.26 0.85 -15.60
C ASP A 252 28.85 0.99 -16.21
N GLY A 253 28.71 1.91 -17.17
CA GLY A 253 27.44 2.21 -17.81
C GLY A 253 26.71 3.42 -17.25
N ILE A 254 27.20 4.01 -16.14
CA ILE A 254 26.71 5.25 -15.57
C ILE A 254 27.76 6.34 -15.70
N SER A 255 27.35 7.51 -16.15
CA SER A 255 28.23 8.66 -16.27
C SER A 255 28.12 9.52 -15.01
N GLY A 256 29.24 9.69 -14.31
CA GLY A 256 29.27 10.40 -13.02
C GLY A 256 29.03 9.47 -11.84
N SER A 257 28.74 10.06 -10.69
CA SER A 257 28.53 9.31 -9.45
C SER A 257 27.13 8.72 -9.35
N VAL A 258 27.05 7.61 -8.63
CA VAL A 258 25.79 6.91 -8.33
C VAL A 258 25.76 6.47 -6.88
N ASP A 259 24.58 6.47 -6.30
CA ASP A 259 24.34 6.02 -4.94
C ASP A 259 24.47 4.51 -4.83
N MET A 260 25.22 4.04 -3.84
CA MET A 260 25.58 2.64 -3.65
C MET A 260 24.87 2.08 -2.43
N ASN A 261 24.34 0.88 -2.59
CA ASN A 261 23.49 0.25 -1.59
C ASN A 261 23.94 -1.17 -1.26
N TYR A 262 23.83 -1.55 0.01
CA TYR A 262 23.87 -2.92 0.47
C TYR A 262 22.46 -3.41 0.81
N ALA A 263 22.18 -4.67 0.48
CA ALA A 263 20.98 -5.37 0.92
C ALA A 263 21.34 -6.41 1.99
N TYR A 264 20.43 -6.57 2.95
CA TYR A 264 20.48 -7.55 4.04
C TYR A 264 19.25 -8.46 3.93
N GLY A 265 19.41 -9.66 3.43
CA GLY A 265 18.32 -10.60 3.19
C GLY A 265 18.16 -10.96 1.71
N ALA A 266 17.17 -11.75 1.39
CA ALA A 266 16.95 -12.20 0.02
C ALA A 266 16.46 -11.05 -0.88
N ILE A 267 17.23 -10.72 -1.91
CA ILE A 267 16.76 -9.92 -3.03
C ILE A 267 16.32 -10.85 -4.15
N GLY A 268 15.12 -10.65 -4.70
CA GLY A 268 14.59 -11.47 -5.78
C GLY A 268 13.16 -11.89 -5.56
N VAL A 269 12.72 -12.88 -6.33
CA VAL A 269 11.37 -13.41 -6.21
C VAL A 269 11.20 -14.04 -4.82
N MET A 270 10.30 -13.46 -4.02
CA MET A 270 9.95 -14.05 -2.72
C MET A 270 9.49 -15.48 -2.91
N SER A 271 9.89 -16.38 -2.01
CA SER A 271 9.23 -17.67 -1.95
C SER A 271 7.73 -17.49 -1.70
N ASP A 272 6.91 -18.45 -2.12
CA ASP A 272 5.46 -18.37 -1.85
C ASP A 272 5.17 -18.25 -0.34
N GLN A 273 6.04 -18.80 0.52
CA GLN A 273 5.92 -18.69 1.98
C GLN A 273 6.25 -17.30 2.50
N ASP A 274 7.33 -16.68 2.00
CA ASP A 274 7.69 -15.31 2.39
C ASP A 274 6.64 -14.31 1.89
N LYS A 275 6.15 -14.51 0.66
CA LYS A 275 5.07 -13.72 0.11
C LYS A 275 3.79 -13.85 0.93
N ALA A 276 3.42 -15.08 1.30
CA ALA A 276 2.29 -15.32 2.18
C ALA A 276 2.45 -14.64 3.53
N ALA A 277 3.64 -14.76 4.14
CA ALA A 277 3.92 -14.14 5.44
C ALA A 277 3.82 -12.62 5.36
N TRP A 278 4.35 -12.02 4.32
CA TRP A 278 4.28 -10.59 4.10
C TRP A 278 2.84 -10.12 3.87
N GLU A 279 2.11 -10.73 2.92
CA GLU A 279 0.73 -10.33 2.59
C GLU A 279 -0.23 -10.52 3.76
N ILE A 280 -0.12 -11.64 4.51
CA ILE A 280 -0.94 -11.89 5.70
C ILE A 280 -0.69 -10.84 6.79
N ASN A 281 0.58 -10.52 7.08
CA ASN A 281 0.90 -9.52 8.09
C ASN A 281 0.42 -8.13 7.68
N SER A 282 0.66 -7.74 6.43
CA SER A 282 0.19 -6.46 5.89
C SER A 282 -1.33 -6.33 5.95
N TYR A 283 -2.04 -7.40 5.57
CA TYR A 283 -3.51 -7.45 5.65
C TYR A 283 -4.00 -7.32 7.11
N TYR A 284 -3.36 -8.06 8.04
CA TYR A 284 -3.70 -8.00 9.46
C TYR A 284 -3.50 -6.60 10.06
N GLU A 285 -2.41 -5.90 9.74
CA GLU A 285 -2.15 -4.54 10.25
C GLU A 285 -3.32 -3.59 9.94
N VAL A 286 -3.90 -3.70 8.74
CA VAL A 286 -5.03 -2.86 8.31
C VAL A 286 -6.35 -3.29 8.96
N HIS A 287 -6.51 -4.59 9.27
CA HIS A 287 -7.79 -5.17 9.70
C HIS A 287 -7.77 -5.68 11.16
N SER A 288 -6.76 -5.30 11.95
CA SER A 288 -6.57 -5.79 13.32
C SER A 288 -7.77 -5.49 14.24
N ALA A 289 -8.46 -4.36 14.03
CA ALA A 289 -9.64 -3.99 14.80
C ALA A 289 -10.81 -4.99 14.64
N GLN A 290 -10.95 -5.62 13.47
CA GLN A 290 -11.98 -6.64 13.19
C GLN A 290 -11.53 -8.04 13.60
N LEU A 291 -10.23 -8.30 13.56
CA LEU A 291 -9.66 -9.62 13.77
C LEU A 291 -9.27 -9.91 15.23
N GLY A 292 -9.07 -8.87 16.04
CA GLY A 292 -8.52 -9.01 17.40
C GLY A 292 -7.04 -9.36 17.38
N ASN A 293 -6.51 -9.78 18.52
CA ASN A 293 -5.09 -10.10 18.67
C ASN A 293 -4.67 -11.35 17.86
N LYS A 294 -3.41 -11.38 17.40
CA LYS A 294 -2.81 -12.57 16.79
C LYS A 294 -2.76 -13.72 17.81
N ASP A 295 -3.13 -14.91 17.39
CA ASP A 295 -3.02 -16.15 18.16
C ASP A 295 -1.94 -17.05 17.53
N GLY A 296 -0.68 -16.75 17.83
CA GLY A 296 0.49 -17.44 17.30
C GLY A 296 1.06 -16.81 16.03
N GLY A 297 1.91 -17.58 15.34
CA GLY A 297 2.55 -17.21 14.09
C GLY A 297 1.75 -17.66 12.85
N ILE A 298 2.27 -17.30 11.67
CA ILE A 298 1.74 -17.76 10.40
C ILE A 298 2.04 -19.25 10.22
N VAL A 299 1.03 -19.99 9.80
CA VAL A 299 1.11 -21.41 9.48
C VAL A 299 1.08 -21.60 7.97
N HIS A 300 1.98 -22.42 7.43
CA HIS A 300 2.06 -22.74 6.00
C HIS A 300 1.58 -24.17 5.75
N GLU A 301 0.55 -24.36 4.94
CA GLU A 301 -0.11 -25.64 4.65
C GLU A 301 -0.19 -25.89 3.14
N GLY A 302 0.86 -26.48 2.58
CA GLY A 302 0.86 -26.87 1.16
C GLY A 302 0.58 -25.69 0.20
N THR A 303 -0.68 -25.50 -0.20
CA THR A 303 -1.10 -24.50 -1.18
C THR A 303 -1.64 -23.20 -0.58
N TYR A 304 -1.73 -23.11 0.72
CA TYR A 304 -2.22 -21.92 1.42
C TYR A 304 -1.44 -21.65 2.71
N SER A 305 -1.56 -20.45 3.22
CA SER A 305 -1.03 -20.04 4.52
C SER A 305 -2.10 -19.32 5.30
N TYR A 306 -2.01 -19.30 6.63
CA TYR A 306 -2.96 -18.56 7.43
C TYR A 306 -2.38 -18.04 8.74
N LEU A 307 -3.00 -17.00 9.27
CA LEU A 307 -2.78 -16.45 10.60
C LEU A 307 -4.06 -16.61 11.43
N LYS A 308 -3.94 -17.20 12.60
CA LYS A 308 -5.03 -17.24 13.58
C LYS A 308 -5.11 -15.90 14.30
N CYS A 309 -6.34 -15.45 14.51
CA CYS A 309 -6.65 -14.26 15.30
C CYS A 309 -7.78 -14.57 16.28
N GLU A 310 -7.95 -13.72 17.29
CA GLU A 310 -8.95 -13.89 18.35
C GLU A 310 -10.38 -13.99 17.80
N LEU A 311 -10.72 -13.19 16.79
CA LEU A 311 -12.09 -13.10 16.23
C LEU A 311 -12.23 -13.76 14.85
N GLY A 312 -11.16 -14.33 14.29
CA GLY A 312 -11.17 -14.93 12.96
C GLY A 312 -9.82 -15.40 12.48
N ARG A 313 -9.64 -15.44 11.17
CA ARG A 313 -8.36 -15.81 10.54
C ARG A 313 -8.12 -14.97 9.29
N VAL A 314 -6.84 -14.82 8.91
CA VAL A 314 -6.41 -14.34 7.59
C VAL A 314 -5.86 -15.52 6.82
N TYR A 315 -6.36 -15.76 5.63
CA TYR A 315 -5.90 -16.80 4.71
C TYR A 315 -5.19 -16.17 3.52
N TRP A 316 -4.18 -16.84 3.03
CA TRP A 316 -3.49 -16.47 1.81
C TRP A 316 -3.39 -17.68 0.87
N THR A 317 -3.66 -17.45 -0.41
CA THR A 317 -3.30 -18.37 -1.49
C THR A 317 -2.57 -17.59 -2.58
N LYS A 318 -1.72 -18.27 -3.35
CA LYS A 318 -1.01 -17.65 -4.48
C LYS A 318 -1.95 -17.02 -5.51
N LYS A 319 -3.18 -17.53 -5.62
CA LYS A 319 -4.17 -17.09 -6.60
C LYS A 319 -5.00 -15.90 -6.12
N SER A 320 -5.39 -15.88 -4.88
CA SER A 320 -6.31 -14.87 -4.34
C SER A 320 -5.62 -13.75 -3.57
N GLY A 321 -4.37 -13.97 -3.06
CA GLY A 321 -3.78 -13.09 -2.07
C GLY A 321 -4.35 -13.33 -0.66
N ALA A 322 -4.20 -12.34 0.23
CA ALA A 322 -4.65 -12.42 1.61
C ALA A 322 -6.10 -11.93 1.75
N HIS A 323 -6.93 -12.72 2.44
CA HIS A 323 -8.31 -12.40 2.77
C HIS A 323 -8.65 -12.86 4.19
N SER A 324 -9.50 -12.11 4.88
CA SER A 324 -9.96 -12.50 6.21
C SER A 324 -11.30 -13.21 6.18
N ILE A 325 -11.54 -13.96 7.26
CA ILE A 325 -12.88 -14.41 7.65
C ILE A 325 -12.99 -14.23 9.16
N TYR A 326 -14.04 -13.56 9.63
CA TYR A 326 -14.22 -13.22 11.05
C TYR A 326 -15.70 -13.17 11.44
N GLY A 327 -15.96 -13.02 12.74
CA GLY A 327 -17.31 -12.83 13.29
C GLY A 327 -18.26 -13.98 12.97
N LEU A 328 -19.50 -13.64 12.55
CA LEU A 328 -20.52 -14.63 12.25
C LEU A 328 -20.21 -15.51 11.04
N PHE A 329 -19.53 -14.97 10.03
CA PHE A 329 -19.09 -15.74 8.87
C PHE A 329 -18.05 -16.79 9.28
N PHE A 330 -17.11 -16.43 10.15
CA PHE A 330 -16.14 -17.38 10.68
C PHE A 330 -16.80 -18.50 11.48
N GLN A 331 -17.72 -18.16 12.39
CA GLN A 331 -18.47 -19.16 13.16
C GLN A 331 -19.21 -20.12 12.25
N LYS A 332 -19.97 -19.59 11.26
CA LYS A 332 -20.71 -20.42 10.31
C LYS A 332 -19.78 -21.30 9.48
N TRP A 333 -18.63 -20.78 9.05
CA TRP A 333 -17.67 -21.54 8.26
C TRP A 333 -17.00 -22.63 9.10
N CYS A 334 -16.75 -22.41 10.40
CA CYS A 334 -16.31 -23.44 11.33
C CYS A 334 -17.34 -24.59 11.41
N ASP A 335 -18.63 -24.27 11.52
CA ASP A 335 -19.72 -25.27 11.53
C ASP A 335 -19.78 -26.10 10.23
N LEU A 336 -19.36 -25.51 9.12
CA LEU A 336 -19.33 -26.18 7.81
C LEU A 336 -18.08 -27.05 7.61
N GLY A 337 -17.09 -27.00 8.52
CA GLY A 337 -15.84 -27.78 8.44
C GLY A 337 -14.62 -27.03 7.94
N MET A 338 -14.66 -25.69 7.95
CA MET A 338 -13.54 -24.81 7.65
C MET A 338 -12.92 -25.09 6.26
N GLU A 339 -11.59 -25.28 6.21
CA GLU A 339 -10.82 -25.54 4.98
C GLU A 339 -11.32 -26.81 4.24
N SER A 340 -11.87 -27.78 5.00
CA SER A 340 -12.41 -29.03 4.46
C SER A 340 -13.87 -28.90 4.03
N SER A 341 -14.51 -27.75 4.20
CA SER A 341 -15.88 -27.51 3.77
C SER A 341 -16.02 -27.56 2.25
N GLU A 342 -17.21 -27.77 1.77
CA GLU A 342 -17.50 -27.72 0.33
C GLU A 342 -17.25 -26.34 -0.29
N LEU A 343 -17.22 -25.27 0.53
CA LEU A 343 -16.90 -23.91 0.09
C LEU A 343 -15.39 -23.71 -0.12
N GLY A 344 -14.54 -24.43 0.63
CA GLY A 344 -13.09 -24.24 0.63
C GLY A 344 -12.67 -22.95 1.36
N LEU A 345 -11.52 -22.39 0.96
CA LEU A 345 -10.94 -21.19 1.58
C LEU A 345 -11.64 -19.90 1.17
N PRO A 346 -11.68 -18.86 2.03
CA PRO A 346 -12.09 -17.53 1.63
C PRO A 346 -11.14 -16.97 0.55
N VAL A 347 -11.69 -16.36 -0.49
CA VAL A 347 -10.98 -15.76 -1.62
C VAL A 347 -11.42 -14.32 -1.91
N GLY A 348 -12.21 -13.76 -1.04
CA GLY A 348 -12.68 -12.38 -1.02
C GLY A 348 -13.09 -12.00 0.40
N ASP A 349 -13.16 -10.71 0.66
CA ASP A 349 -13.56 -10.19 1.97
C ASP A 349 -15.08 -10.10 2.09
N GLU A 350 -15.59 -10.04 3.32
CA GLU A 350 -17.00 -9.80 3.57
C GLU A 350 -17.42 -8.45 2.99
N THR A 351 -18.48 -8.45 2.21
CA THR A 351 -19.10 -7.26 1.63
C THR A 351 -20.53 -7.13 2.11
N SER A 352 -20.94 -5.92 2.51
CA SER A 352 -22.32 -5.63 2.90
C SER A 352 -23.10 -4.95 1.78
N SER A 353 -24.39 -5.23 1.69
CA SER A 353 -25.27 -4.60 0.74
C SER A 353 -26.63 -4.30 1.38
N SER A 354 -27.21 -3.15 1.05
CA SER A 354 -28.58 -2.78 1.41
C SER A 354 -29.57 -2.97 0.25
N SER A 355 -29.08 -3.41 -0.92
CA SER A 355 -29.94 -3.70 -2.07
C SER A 355 -30.78 -4.96 -1.82
N ASN A 356 -32.06 -4.89 -2.12
CA ASN A 356 -33.01 -5.99 -1.88
C ASN A 356 -33.06 -6.48 -0.41
N GLY A 357 -32.92 -5.55 0.55
CA GLY A 357 -32.77 -5.82 1.98
C GLY A 357 -31.31 -5.86 2.42
N SER A 358 -31.09 -5.63 3.72
CA SER A 358 -29.72 -5.60 4.28
C SER A 358 -29.17 -7.01 4.49
N GLY A 359 -27.93 -7.21 4.10
CA GLY A 359 -27.22 -8.47 4.29
C GLY A 359 -25.75 -8.34 3.95
N SER A 360 -25.01 -9.43 4.13
CA SER A 360 -23.59 -9.55 3.80
C SER A 360 -23.31 -10.81 2.99
N ALA A 361 -22.23 -10.80 2.23
CA ALA A 361 -21.77 -11.94 1.46
C ALA A 361 -20.25 -12.02 1.47
N GLN A 362 -19.72 -13.24 1.40
CA GLN A 362 -18.31 -13.51 1.28
C GLN A 362 -18.04 -14.60 0.23
N ASP A 363 -16.99 -14.40 -0.57
CA ASP A 363 -16.57 -15.34 -1.60
C ASP A 363 -15.56 -16.36 -1.07
N PHE A 364 -15.75 -17.60 -1.55
CA PHE A 364 -14.91 -18.75 -1.26
C PHE A 364 -14.46 -19.43 -2.56
N GLN A 365 -13.46 -20.33 -2.48
CA GLN A 365 -12.94 -21.05 -3.64
C GLN A 365 -14.04 -21.73 -4.47
N ASN A 366 -15.02 -22.34 -3.81
CA ASN A 366 -16.04 -23.16 -4.44
C ASN A 366 -17.46 -22.58 -4.30
N GLY A 367 -17.59 -21.29 -4.07
CA GLY A 367 -18.91 -20.67 -3.92
C GLY A 367 -18.88 -19.33 -3.21
N SER A 368 -19.99 -18.97 -2.64
CA SER A 368 -20.16 -17.80 -1.77
C SER A 368 -21.12 -18.12 -0.63
N LEU A 369 -20.91 -17.49 0.51
CA LEU A 369 -21.79 -17.55 1.66
C LEU A 369 -22.50 -16.21 1.80
N HIS A 370 -23.81 -16.24 1.94
CA HIS A 370 -24.67 -15.06 2.07
C HIS A 370 -25.38 -15.09 3.41
N TRP A 371 -25.54 -13.94 4.03
CA TRP A 371 -26.31 -13.79 5.26
C TRP A 371 -27.28 -12.64 5.17
N THR A 372 -28.51 -12.87 5.60
CA THR A 372 -29.51 -11.83 5.83
C THR A 372 -30.24 -12.11 7.15
N ASN A 373 -30.80 -11.08 7.75
CA ASN A 373 -31.58 -11.26 8.99
C ASN A 373 -32.84 -12.14 8.79
N GLU A 374 -33.39 -12.17 7.59
CA GLU A 374 -34.63 -12.92 7.26
C GLU A 374 -34.34 -14.38 6.97
N TYR A 375 -33.30 -14.69 6.21
CA TYR A 375 -33.02 -16.06 5.70
C TYR A 375 -31.86 -16.75 6.39
N GLY A 376 -31.12 -16.04 7.25
CA GLY A 376 -29.88 -16.56 7.87
C GLY A 376 -28.79 -16.78 6.84
N PHE A 377 -27.94 -17.77 7.08
CA PHE A 377 -26.86 -18.14 6.17
C PHE A 377 -27.36 -19.09 5.06
N VAL A 378 -27.05 -18.72 3.82
CA VAL A 378 -27.32 -19.52 2.62
C VAL A 378 -26.08 -19.55 1.73
N SER A 379 -25.68 -20.74 1.26
CA SER A 379 -24.57 -20.87 0.33
C SER A 379 -25.03 -20.86 -1.13
N VAL A 380 -24.21 -20.31 -2.02
CA VAL A 380 -24.38 -20.42 -3.47
C VAL A 380 -23.10 -21.07 -4.02
N ARG A 381 -23.17 -22.35 -4.36
CA ARG A 381 -22.00 -23.13 -4.79
C ARG A 381 -21.57 -22.77 -6.21
N SER A 382 -20.28 -22.95 -6.51
CA SER A 382 -19.75 -22.80 -7.85
C SER A 382 -20.49 -23.71 -8.84
N GLY A 383 -20.75 -23.20 -10.04
CA GLY A 383 -21.49 -23.87 -11.09
C GLY A 383 -22.36 -22.92 -11.91
N ALA A 384 -23.22 -23.47 -12.73
CA ALA A 384 -24.04 -22.69 -13.65
C ALA A 384 -24.98 -21.71 -12.91
N ILE A 385 -25.59 -22.15 -11.77
CA ILE A 385 -26.47 -21.30 -10.95
C ILE A 385 -25.69 -20.06 -10.45
N ARG A 386 -24.51 -20.24 -9.85
CA ARG A 386 -23.69 -19.13 -9.36
C ARG A 386 -23.26 -18.20 -10.50
N SER A 387 -22.80 -18.78 -11.62
CA SER A 387 -22.37 -18.00 -12.78
C SER A 387 -23.50 -17.11 -13.32
N GLU A 388 -24.73 -17.63 -13.38
CA GLU A 388 -25.89 -16.86 -13.81
C GLU A 388 -26.31 -15.81 -12.77
N TYR A 389 -26.22 -16.13 -11.47
CA TYR A 389 -26.50 -15.20 -10.39
C TYR A 389 -25.55 -14.01 -10.42
N VAL A 390 -24.22 -14.27 -10.59
CA VAL A 390 -23.20 -13.23 -10.80
C VAL A 390 -23.53 -12.36 -12.01
N ARG A 391 -23.80 -13.00 -13.16
CA ARG A 391 -24.10 -12.30 -14.41
C ARG A 391 -25.29 -11.35 -14.30
N ARG A 392 -26.22 -11.66 -13.41
CA ARG A 392 -27.43 -10.85 -13.13
C ARG A 392 -27.22 -9.78 -12.07
N GLY A 393 -26.01 -9.60 -11.55
CA GLY A 393 -25.67 -8.53 -10.59
C GLY A 393 -25.82 -8.94 -9.13
N TRP A 394 -25.69 -10.24 -8.81
CA TRP A 394 -25.72 -10.76 -7.44
C TRP A 394 -27.00 -10.36 -6.68
N GLN A 395 -26.88 -10.16 -5.36
CA GLN A 395 -27.94 -9.69 -4.48
C GLN A 395 -28.48 -8.30 -4.83
N ALA A 396 -27.71 -7.47 -5.53
CA ALA A 396 -28.17 -6.18 -6.02
C ALA A 396 -28.99 -6.28 -7.33
N GLY A 397 -28.92 -7.43 -7.99
CA GLY A 397 -29.65 -7.70 -9.23
C GLY A 397 -31.11 -8.08 -9.00
N PRO A 398 -31.84 -8.42 -10.09
CA PRO A 398 -33.28 -8.69 -10.05
C PRO A 398 -33.66 -9.93 -9.24
N LEU A 399 -32.74 -10.86 -9.00
CA LEU A 399 -33.00 -12.07 -8.20
C LEU A 399 -33.03 -11.78 -6.69
N GLY A 400 -32.31 -10.77 -6.22
CA GLY A 400 -32.15 -10.50 -4.79
C GLY A 400 -31.27 -11.54 -4.09
N TRP A 401 -31.43 -11.69 -2.78
CA TRP A 401 -30.69 -12.64 -1.96
C TRP A 401 -31.10 -14.08 -2.17
N PRO A 402 -30.19 -15.06 -2.03
CA PRO A 402 -30.59 -16.47 -1.95
C PRO A 402 -31.34 -16.71 -0.65
N VAL A 403 -32.46 -17.49 -0.73
CA VAL A 403 -33.37 -17.70 0.39
C VAL A 403 -33.36 -19.13 0.91
N ALA A 404 -32.76 -20.07 0.18
CA ALA A 404 -32.59 -21.45 0.59
C ALA A 404 -31.34 -22.06 -0.06
N GLU A 405 -30.81 -23.11 0.55
CA GLU A 405 -29.75 -23.95 -0.05
C GLU A 405 -30.22 -24.56 -1.37
N ALA A 406 -29.26 -24.89 -2.24
CA ALA A 406 -29.58 -25.57 -3.49
C ALA A 406 -30.12 -26.97 -3.24
N GLU A 407 -31.15 -27.35 -4.00
CA GLU A 407 -31.81 -28.64 -3.95
C GLU A 407 -31.52 -29.45 -5.22
N ALA A 408 -31.32 -30.76 -5.10
CA ALA A 408 -31.20 -31.64 -6.24
C ALA A 408 -32.55 -31.78 -6.97
N LEU A 409 -32.49 -31.83 -8.30
CA LEU A 409 -33.70 -32.08 -9.12
C LEU A 409 -33.90 -33.57 -9.41
N PRO A 410 -35.15 -34.07 -9.42
CA PRO A 410 -35.45 -35.40 -9.95
C PRO A 410 -34.96 -35.51 -11.41
N GLY A 411 -34.12 -36.46 -11.69
CA GLY A 411 -33.54 -36.64 -13.03
C GLY A 411 -32.15 -36.01 -13.23
N GLY A 412 -31.59 -35.41 -12.19
CA GLY A 412 -30.25 -34.79 -12.17
C GLY A 412 -30.29 -33.29 -12.29
N GLY A 413 -29.18 -32.65 -11.91
CA GLY A 413 -29.08 -31.20 -11.81
C GLY A 413 -29.50 -30.65 -10.46
N SER A 414 -29.70 -29.33 -10.36
CA SER A 414 -30.01 -28.63 -9.12
C SER A 414 -30.91 -27.41 -9.37
N GLN A 415 -31.54 -26.92 -8.32
CA GLN A 415 -32.21 -25.63 -8.30
C GLN A 415 -31.86 -24.86 -7.04
N GLN A 416 -31.92 -23.52 -7.13
CA GLN A 416 -31.77 -22.65 -5.98
C GLN A 416 -32.78 -21.50 -6.04
N ARG A 417 -33.38 -21.21 -4.88
CA ARG A 417 -34.38 -20.16 -4.72
C ARG A 417 -33.72 -18.87 -4.24
N PHE A 418 -34.17 -17.79 -4.85
CA PHE A 418 -33.79 -16.41 -4.52
C PHE A 418 -35.08 -15.63 -4.18
N GLN A 419 -34.96 -14.44 -3.61
CA GLN A 419 -36.12 -13.63 -3.22
C GLN A 419 -37.15 -13.47 -4.36
N ASN A 420 -36.67 -13.23 -5.58
CA ASN A 420 -37.50 -12.87 -6.72
C ASN A 420 -37.47 -13.91 -7.85
N GLY A 421 -37.04 -15.15 -7.59
CA GLY A 421 -37.00 -16.17 -8.62
C GLY A 421 -36.27 -17.45 -8.26
N VAL A 422 -36.19 -18.35 -9.20
CA VAL A 422 -35.53 -19.66 -9.08
C VAL A 422 -34.57 -19.82 -10.27
N LEU A 423 -33.34 -20.24 -10.00
CA LEU A 423 -32.43 -20.74 -11.02
C LEU A 423 -32.41 -22.26 -10.99
N ARG A 424 -32.43 -22.87 -12.17
CA ARG A 424 -32.35 -24.32 -12.35
C ARG A 424 -31.24 -24.67 -13.33
N ASP A 425 -30.40 -25.59 -12.91
CA ASP A 425 -29.42 -26.25 -13.75
C ASP A 425 -29.84 -27.72 -13.91
N PHE A 426 -30.16 -28.12 -15.13
CA PHE A 426 -30.60 -29.50 -15.44
C PHE A 426 -29.43 -30.48 -15.67
N GLY A 427 -28.17 -30.01 -15.45
CA GLY A 427 -26.99 -30.82 -15.70
C GLY A 427 -26.76 -31.10 -17.19
N CYS A 428 -25.68 -31.80 -17.49
CA CYS A 428 -25.40 -32.25 -18.87
C CYS A 428 -26.18 -33.54 -19.15
N GLN A 429 -27.29 -33.42 -19.87
CA GLN A 429 -27.91 -34.61 -20.50
C GLN A 429 -26.98 -35.07 -21.63
N THR A 430 -26.64 -36.34 -21.69
CA THR A 430 -25.75 -36.92 -22.71
C THR A 430 -26.15 -36.48 -24.13
N GLY A 431 -25.37 -35.54 -24.71
CA GLY A 431 -25.56 -35.09 -26.11
C GLY A 431 -26.12 -33.68 -26.32
N SER A 432 -26.39 -32.91 -25.28
CA SER A 432 -26.86 -31.51 -25.39
C SER A 432 -26.04 -30.57 -24.53
N SER A 433 -25.89 -29.32 -24.97
CA SER A 433 -25.28 -28.24 -24.16
C SER A 433 -26.06 -28.07 -22.84
N PRO A 434 -25.41 -27.73 -21.71
CA PRO A 434 -26.08 -27.49 -20.44
C PRO A 434 -27.14 -26.42 -20.62
N SER A 435 -28.41 -26.76 -20.29
CA SER A 435 -29.53 -25.80 -20.39
C SER A 435 -29.83 -25.20 -19.03
N LEU A 436 -29.54 -23.92 -18.87
CA LEU A 436 -29.93 -23.11 -17.73
C LEU A 436 -31.33 -22.53 -17.99
N THR A 437 -32.33 -22.89 -17.18
CA THR A 437 -33.67 -22.31 -17.28
C THR A 437 -33.93 -21.39 -16.10
N TYR A 438 -34.35 -20.18 -16.42
CA TYR A 438 -34.74 -19.16 -15.46
C TYR A 438 -36.27 -18.99 -15.44
N LEU A 439 -36.84 -18.97 -14.25
CA LEU A 439 -38.22 -18.62 -14.05
C LEU A 439 -38.31 -17.38 -13.15
N LEU A 440 -38.72 -16.23 -13.73
CA LEU A 440 -39.12 -15.04 -12.99
C LEU A 440 -40.49 -15.27 -12.36
N GLY A 441 -40.56 -15.02 -11.07
CA GLY A 441 -41.76 -14.64 -10.32
C GLY A 441 -42.93 -15.62 -10.34
N ILE A 442 -43.14 -16.33 -9.22
CA ILE A 442 -44.47 -16.55 -8.70
C ILE A 442 -44.45 -16.02 -7.26
N SER A 443 -44.98 -14.81 -7.07
CA SER A 443 -45.51 -14.39 -5.78
C SER A 443 -46.67 -15.29 -5.44
N GLN A 444 -46.60 -16.11 -4.42
CA GLN A 444 -47.67 -16.48 -3.50
C GLN A 444 -47.14 -16.32 -2.09
#